data_7ed8fb7f1502a5b9e68db689d089ef4f
#
_entry.id   7ed8fb7f1502a5b9e68db689d089ef4f
#
_cell.length_a   1.000
_cell.length_b   1.000
_cell.length_c   1.000
_cell.angle_alpha   90.00
_cell.angle_beta   90.00
_cell.angle_gamma   90.00
#
_symmetry.space_group_name_H-M   'P 1'
#
loop_
_entity.id
_entity.type
_entity.pdbx_description
1 polymer ?
#
loop_
_entity_poly.entity_id
_entity_poly.type
_entity_poly.pdbx_seq_one_letter_code
_entity_poly.pdbx_strand_id
1 'polypeptide(L)'
;MQKKIAIIGAGSFGTALAQELSRDSKNSVTLFLRDSNLKDKINKKHTNDRYFKDKFLNVSITAETNFKKLIDYKIIFIAVPSSVIYEHSSRFIQYVHPEALLINLAKGLLNGGKTVVDFFKSELKFKNIVSLKGPSFSAEVFNNESTILTLGFSNYQQLNIVKSILKNTNLYIDFTNDIKGVEFLSAIKNIYAIYIGNTDAQFNSQNTRFLVLTKCMREIRILMKYLNCKEETLLLSCGVGDVFLTALNDLSVNRTLGLLVGKGFYGKDIEFENKVSEALKTMRFLNETLNEKLLKSLPVLQSLIRFFITKESETLSVDFKKLLKNKFKTVLTYGTFDLLHYGHLEILRRAKDFGDRLIVGLSTDEFNLQKGKKCEFSYEKRKEYLESLEYVDMVIPETRWEQKTDDVRKYNVNSFVMGDDWKGKFDFLEEYCEVIYLDRTKGISTTALKSIIKDQS
;
A
#
# COMPACT_ATOMS: atom_id res chain seq x y z
N MET A 1 24.64 -27.48 -9.70
CA MET A 1 24.78 -27.48 -8.23
C MET A 1 23.41 -27.42 -7.59
N GLN A 2 23.19 -28.23 -6.56
CA GLN A 2 21.96 -28.24 -5.77
C GLN A 2 21.90 -26.98 -4.90
N LYS A 3 20.72 -26.30 -4.85
CA LYS A 3 20.51 -25.10 -4.04
C LYS A 3 20.01 -25.53 -2.66
N LYS A 4 20.78 -25.27 -1.62
CA LYS A 4 20.35 -25.48 -0.24
C LYS A 4 19.43 -24.34 0.20
N ILE A 5 18.20 -24.67 0.56
CA ILE A 5 17.15 -23.72 0.96
C ILE A 5 16.70 -24.05 2.37
N ALA A 6 16.78 -23.08 3.27
CA ALA A 6 16.19 -23.15 4.60
C ALA A 6 14.84 -22.43 4.62
N ILE A 7 13.86 -22.99 5.33
CA ILE A 7 12.59 -22.33 5.63
C ILE A 7 12.42 -22.29 7.14
N ILE A 8 12.49 -21.13 7.74
CA ILE A 8 12.26 -20.92 9.16
C ILE A 8 10.76 -20.91 9.42
N GLY A 9 10.25 -21.97 10.03
CA GLY A 9 8.84 -22.16 10.36
C GLY A 9 8.17 -23.28 9.55
N ALA A 10 7.69 -24.30 10.26
CA ALA A 10 6.91 -25.43 9.72
C ALA A 10 5.41 -25.24 9.99
N GLY A 11 4.91 -24.01 9.87
CA GLY A 11 3.49 -23.69 9.86
C GLY A 11 2.83 -24.10 8.54
N SER A 12 1.55 -23.76 8.36
CA SER A 12 0.80 -24.09 7.15
C SER A 12 1.51 -23.62 5.88
N PHE A 13 1.86 -22.31 5.80
CA PHE A 13 2.49 -21.76 4.60
C PHE A 13 3.94 -22.24 4.42
N GLY A 14 4.75 -22.31 5.49
CA GLY A 14 6.13 -22.78 5.39
C GLY A 14 6.21 -24.24 4.91
N THR A 15 5.28 -25.09 5.36
CA THR A 15 5.18 -26.49 4.91
C THR A 15 4.72 -26.58 3.45
N ALA A 16 3.71 -25.78 3.05
CA ALA A 16 3.25 -25.74 1.66
C ALA A 16 4.36 -25.26 0.70
N LEU A 17 5.09 -24.23 1.11
CA LEU A 17 6.22 -23.73 0.33
C LEU A 17 7.35 -24.76 0.22
N ALA A 18 7.66 -25.49 1.31
CA ALA A 18 8.65 -26.57 1.27
C ALA A 18 8.23 -27.66 0.26
N GLN A 19 6.96 -28.05 0.29
CA GLN A 19 6.39 -29.02 -0.65
C GLN A 19 6.55 -28.53 -2.09
N GLU A 20 6.19 -27.30 -2.36
CA GLU A 20 6.23 -26.74 -3.72
C GLU A 20 7.68 -26.56 -4.22
N LEU A 21 8.58 -26.02 -3.40
CA LEU A 21 9.99 -25.83 -3.77
C LEU A 21 10.73 -27.16 -3.98
N SER A 22 10.33 -28.24 -3.30
CA SER A 22 10.95 -29.56 -3.43
C SER A 22 10.59 -30.29 -4.72
N ARG A 23 9.65 -29.76 -5.52
CA ARG A 23 9.32 -30.30 -6.85
C ARG A 23 10.48 -30.10 -7.86
N ASP A 24 11.25 -29.03 -7.69
CA ASP A 24 12.53 -28.92 -8.43
C ASP A 24 13.61 -29.74 -7.70
N SER A 25 14.06 -30.83 -8.32
CA SER A 25 15.13 -31.68 -7.78
C SER A 25 16.46 -30.96 -7.54
N LYS A 26 16.62 -29.76 -8.10
CA LYS A 26 17.77 -28.88 -7.85
C LYS A 26 17.69 -28.14 -6.51
N ASN A 27 16.52 -28.13 -5.86
CA ASN A 27 16.31 -27.53 -4.56
C ASN A 27 16.41 -28.58 -3.45
N SER A 28 17.29 -28.36 -2.50
CA SER A 28 17.38 -29.14 -1.25
C SER A 28 16.73 -28.34 -0.13
N VAL A 29 15.56 -28.73 0.32
CA VAL A 29 14.72 -27.94 1.23
C VAL A 29 14.77 -28.50 2.63
N THR A 30 15.09 -27.65 3.62
CA THR A 30 15.08 -27.97 5.04
C THR A 30 14.17 -27.03 5.82
N LEU A 31 13.23 -27.58 6.55
CA LEU A 31 12.35 -26.87 7.47
C LEU A 31 13.03 -26.70 8.83
N PHE A 32 13.28 -25.45 9.25
CA PHE A 32 13.78 -25.15 10.59
C PHE A 32 12.60 -24.88 11.54
N LEU A 33 12.53 -25.64 12.62
CA LEU A 33 11.42 -25.64 13.57
C LEU A 33 11.88 -25.92 14.99
N ARG A 34 11.03 -25.64 16.00
CA ARG A 34 11.38 -25.80 17.42
C ARG A 34 10.95 -27.14 18.00
N ASP A 35 9.93 -27.77 17.42
CA ASP A 35 9.32 -29.00 17.91
C ASP A 35 10.06 -30.24 17.40
N SER A 36 10.77 -30.93 18.29
CA SER A 36 11.53 -32.13 17.95
C SER A 36 10.63 -33.30 17.52
N ASN A 37 9.41 -33.39 18.06
CA ASN A 37 8.47 -34.42 17.64
C ASN A 37 8.01 -34.22 16.20
N LEU A 38 7.74 -32.96 15.83
CA LEU A 38 7.40 -32.62 14.45
C LEU A 38 8.58 -32.84 13.50
N LYS A 39 9.83 -32.51 13.92
CA LYS A 39 11.03 -32.85 13.16
C LYS A 39 11.09 -34.33 12.85
N ASP A 40 10.89 -35.19 13.86
CA ASP A 40 10.93 -36.64 13.70
C ASP A 40 9.81 -37.15 12.76
N LYS A 41 8.60 -36.59 12.87
CA LYS A 41 7.50 -36.90 11.95
C LYS A 41 7.84 -36.56 10.51
N ILE A 42 8.37 -35.37 10.26
CA ILE A 42 8.76 -34.93 8.91
C ILE A 42 9.86 -35.83 8.36
N ASN A 43 10.92 -36.07 9.13
CA ASN A 43 12.07 -36.83 8.65
C ASN A 43 11.81 -38.36 8.48
N LYS A 44 10.94 -38.97 9.32
CA LYS A 44 10.70 -40.42 9.33
C LYS A 44 9.40 -40.81 8.61
N LYS A 45 8.34 -39.97 8.73
CA LYS A 45 7.00 -40.28 8.22
C LYS A 45 6.58 -39.38 7.07
N HIS A 46 7.35 -38.34 6.79
CA HIS A 46 7.04 -37.34 5.75
C HIS A 46 5.64 -36.72 5.92
N THR A 47 5.23 -36.37 7.16
CA THR A 47 3.92 -35.80 7.44
C THR A 47 4.03 -34.57 8.33
N ASN A 48 3.06 -33.62 8.15
CA ASN A 48 2.78 -32.54 9.07
C ASN A 48 1.26 -32.49 9.31
N ASP A 49 0.77 -33.48 10.09
CA ASP A 49 -0.66 -33.75 10.30
C ASP A 49 -1.41 -32.57 10.93
N ARG A 50 -0.71 -31.65 11.59
CA ARG A 50 -1.31 -30.45 12.19
C ARG A 50 -1.93 -29.53 11.15
N TYR A 51 -1.35 -29.47 9.97
CA TYR A 51 -1.77 -28.53 8.91
C TYR A 51 -2.26 -29.23 7.65
N PHE A 52 -1.74 -30.43 7.35
CA PHE A 52 -2.06 -31.20 6.16
C PHE A 52 -2.36 -32.65 6.56
N LYS A 53 -3.54 -32.82 7.15
CA LYS A 53 -4.01 -34.13 7.58
C LYS A 53 -4.12 -35.05 6.37
N ASP A 54 -3.68 -36.31 6.55
CA ASP A 54 -3.72 -37.38 5.54
C ASP A 54 -2.95 -37.05 4.23
N LYS A 55 -1.96 -36.15 4.29
CA LYS A 55 -1.09 -35.81 3.15
C LYS A 55 0.38 -36.04 3.47
N PHE A 56 1.10 -36.59 2.49
CA PHE A 56 2.54 -36.81 2.58
C PHE A 56 3.32 -35.66 1.97
N LEU A 57 4.42 -35.32 2.62
CA LEU A 57 5.43 -34.39 2.11
C LEU A 57 6.37 -35.12 1.14
N ASN A 58 6.97 -34.38 0.22
CA ASN A 58 8.04 -34.93 -0.62
C ASN A 58 9.16 -35.49 0.27
N VAL A 59 9.60 -36.68 -0.02
CA VAL A 59 10.63 -37.43 0.77
C VAL A 59 11.98 -36.71 0.83
N SER A 60 12.25 -35.77 -0.09
CA SER A 60 13.48 -34.95 -0.09
C SER A 60 13.45 -33.83 0.93
N ILE A 61 12.28 -33.52 1.50
CA ILE A 61 12.16 -32.47 2.54
C ILE A 61 12.71 -33.00 3.86
N THR A 62 13.63 -32.25 4.44
CA THR A 62 14.18 -32.54 5.77
C THR A 62 13.73 -31.48 6.78
N ALA A 63 13.83 -31.83 8.07
CA ALA A 63 13.55 -30.90 9.16
C ALA A 63 14.71 -30.86 10.17
N GLU A 64 14.99 -29.68 10.72
CA GLU A 64 16.08 -29.43 11.63
C GLU A 64 15.62 -28.53 12.81
N THR A 65 16.12 -28.83 14.02
CA THR A 65 15.86 -28.03 15.23
C THR A 65 17.06 -27.22 15.69
N ASN A 66 18.26 -27.57 15.21
CA ASN A 66 19.49 -26.84 15.52
C ASN A 66 19.68 -25.64 14.58
N PHE A 67 19.28 -24.46 15.03
CA PHE A 67 19.38 -23.21 14.25
C PHE A 67 20.83 -22.79 13.96
N LYS A 68 21.85 -23.33 14.64
CA LYS A 68 23.26 -23.05 14.32
C LYS A 68 23.63 -23.51 12.89
N LYS A 69 22.92 -24.51 12.37
CA LYS A 69 23.12 -24.99 10.99
C LYS A 69 22.63 -24.04 9.91
N LEU A 70 21.95 -22.93 10.25
CA LEU A 70 21.55 -21.89 9.28
C LEU A 70 22.76 -21.30 8.56
N ILE A 71 23.96 -21.35 9.15
CA ILE A 71 25.21 -20.88 8.54
C ILE A 71 25.51 -21.57 7.19
N ASP A 72 25.02 -22.82 6.98
CA ASP A 72 25.24 -23.61 5.79
C ASP A 72 24.32 -23.21 4.61
N TYR A 73 23.36 -22.28 4.84
CA TYR A 73 22.34 -21.91 3.88
C TYR A 73 22.53 -20.48 3.41
N LYS A 74 22.60 -20.29 2.08
CA LYS A 74 22.63 -18.97 1.45
C LYS A 74 21.24 -18.46 1.00
N ILE A 75 20.20 -19.26 1.15
CA ILE A 75 18.83 -18.94 0.79
C ILE A 75 17.93 -19.34 1.95
N ILE A 76 17.29 -18.34 2.60
CA ILE A 76 16.51 -18.58 3.81
C ILE A 76 15.18 -17.86 3.72
N PHE A 77 14.08 -18.63 3.71
CA PHE A 77 12.73 -18.10 3.81
C PHE A 77 12.31 -17.97 5.27
N ILE A 78 11.67 -16.84 5.62
CA ILE A 78 11.14 -16.59 6.96
C ILE A 78 9.62 -16.74 6.90
N ALA A 79 9.11 -17.88 7.35
CA ALA A 79 7.71 -18.29 7.28
C ALA A 79 7.06 -18.40 8.68
N VAL A 80 7.41 -17.50 9.59
CA VAL A 80 6.81 -17.38 10.92
C VAL A 80 6.04 -16.06 11.05
N PRO A 81 5.07 -15.93 11.99
CA PRO A 81 4.34 -14.69 12.23
C PRO A 81 5.26 -13.51 12.55
N SER A 82 4.81 -12.29 12.23
CA SER A 82 5.58 -11.06 12.47
C SER A 82 5.95 -10.85 13.93
N SER A 83 5.10 -11.24 14.88
CA SER A 83 5.39 -11.21 16.32
C SER A 83 6.58 -12.13 16.69
N VAL A 84 6.61 -13.33 16.13
CA VAL A 84 7.71 -14.29 16.36
C VAL A 84 9.03 -13.77 15.77
N ILE A 85 8.97 -13.08 14.63
CA ILE A 85 10.16 -12.43 14.06
C ILE A 85 10.71 -11.39 15.03
N TYR A 86 9.86 -10.51 15.54
CA TYR A 86 10.28 -9.45 16.45
C TYR A 86 10.94 -10.02 17.73
N GLU A 87 10.37 -11.04 18.33
CA GLU A 87 10.82 -11.61 19.59
C GLU A 87 12.09 -12.48 19.46
N HIS A 88 12.28 -13.15 18.32
CA HIS A 88 13.28 -14.21 18.21
C HIS A 88 14.33 -14.01 17.12
N SER A 89 14.19 -13.03 16.24
CA SER A 89 15.14 -12.85 15.13
C SER A 89 16.56 -12.55 15.59
N SER A 90 16.73 -11.80 16.66
CA SER A 90 18.06 -11.53 17.25
C SER A 90 18.80 -12.82 17.66
N ARG A 91 18.06 -13.88 18.00
CA ARG A 91 18.65 -15.17 18.42
C ARG A 91 19.12 -16.01 17.25
N PHE A 92 18.42 -16.02 16.12
CA PHE A 92 18.82 -16.84 14.98
C PHE A 92 19.69 -16.10 13.98
N ILE A 93 19.61 -14.76 13.88
CA ILE A 93 20.38 -13.98 12.90
C ILE A 93 21.89 -14.16 13.05
N GLN A 94 22.38 -14.39 14.26
CA GLN A 94 23.80 -14.65 14.53
C GLN A 94 24.32 -15.95 13.88
N TYR A 95 23.42 -16.86 13.50
CA TYR A 95 23.75 -18.11 12.82
C TYR A 95 23.48 -18.06 11.32
N VAL A 96 23.04 -16.93 10.80
CA VAL A 96 22.79 -16.74 9.36
C VAL A 96 24.10 -16.37 8.67
N HIS A 97 24.38 -17.01 7.55
CA HIS A 97 25.55 -16.65 6.73
C HIS A 97 25.46 -15.18 6.29
N PRO A 98 26.53 -14.37 6.41
CA PRO A 98 26.49 -12.93 6.11
C PRO A 98 26.02 -12.59 4.67
N GLU A 99 26.30 -13.48 3.70
CA GLU A 99 25.87 -13.34 2.32
C GLU A 99 24.50 -13.97 2.01
N ALA A 100 23.85 -14.59 2.99
CA ALA A 100 22.56 -15.24 2.74
C ALA A 100 21.52 -14.22 2.26
N LEU A 101 20.65 -14.64 1.35
CA LEU A 101 19.43 -13.92 0.99
C LEU A 101 18.31 -14.36 1.92
N LEU A 102 17.81 -13.44 2.73
CA LEU A 102 16.59 -13.65 3.51
C LEU A 102 15.37 -13.26 2.69
N ILE A 103 14.33 -14.08 2.71
CA ILE A 103 13.07 -13.86 1.99
C ILE A 103 11.94 -13.84 3.00
N ASN A 104 11.44 -12.64 3.30
CA ASN A 104 10.36 -12.46 4.27
C ASN A 104 9.00 -12.82 3.67
N LEU A 105 8.29 -13.75 4.34
CA LEU A 105 6.94 -14.18 3.98
C LEU A 105 5.87 -13.71 5.00
N ALA A 106 6.27 -13.17 6.16
CA ALA A 106 5.32 -12.77 7.20
C ALA A 106 4.40 -11.64 6.73
N LYS A 107 3.11 -11.76 7.05
CA LYS A 107 2.03 -10.83 6.65
C LYS A 107 1.67 -9.94 7.85
N GLY A 108 2.38 -8.87 8.09
CA GLY A 108 2.09 -7.95 9.19
C GLY A 108 3.22 -6.97 9.42
N LEU A 109 2.90 -5.88 10.12
CA LEU A 109 3.88 -4.91 10.58
C LEU A 109 4.38 -5.30 11.98
N LEU A 110 5.59 -4.87 12.29
CA LEU A 110 6.17 -4.98 13.62
C LEU A 110 5.71 -3.82 14.51
N ASN A 111 6.13 -3.82 15.77
CA ASN A 111 5.81 -2.76 16.72
C ASN A 111 6.25 -1.39 16.17
N GLY A 112 5.42 -0.37 16.37
CA GLY A 112 5.64 0.97 15.80
C GLY A 112 5.49 1.05 14.27
N GLY A 113 4.82 0.08 13.64
CA GLY A 113 4.53 0.10 12.20
C GLY A 113 5.72 -0.16 11.28
N LYS A 114 6.85 -0.60 11.83
CA LYS A 114 8.03 -0.95 11.03
C LYS A 114 7.73 -2.17 10.15
N THR A 115 8.23 -2.14 8.92
CA THR A 115 8.25 -3.34 8.09
C THR A 115 9.29 -4.32 8.60
N VAL A 116 9.14 -5.61 8.29
CA VAL A 116 10.13 -6.63 8.67
C VAL A 116 11.48 -6.33 8.02
N VAL A 117 11.47 -5.90 6.76
CA VAL A 117 12.72 -5.57 6.04
C VAL A 117 13.42 -4.37 6.66
N ASP A 118 12.68 -3.32 7.05
CA ASP A 118 13.27 -2.15 7.72
C ASP A 118 13.88 -2.54 9.08
N PHE A 119 13.21 -3.39 9.83
CA PHE A 119 13.71 -3.91 11.11
C PHE A 119 15.02 -4.68 10.93
N PHE A 120 15.10 -5.61 9.98
CA PHE A 120 16.33 -6.34 9.72
C PHE A 120 17.48 -5.41 9.30
N LYS A 121 17.21 -4.42 8.44
CA LYS A 121 18.20 -3.47 7.98
C LYS A 121 18.67 -2.50 9.08
N SER A 122 17.72 -1.94 9.84
CA SER A 122 18.02 -0.90 10.82
C SER A 122 18.52 -1.43 12.17
N GLU A 123 17.91 -2.48 12.70
CA GLU A 123 18.20 -3.00 14.04
C GLU A 123 19.16 -4.20 14.01
N LEU A 124 18.93 -5.16 13.13
CA LEU A 124 19.77 -6.36 13.04
C LEU A 124 20.97 -6.18 12.10
N LYS A 125 21.08 -5.03 11.42
CA LYS A 125 22.17 -4.69 10.47
C LYS A 125 22.31 -5.68 9.33
N PHE A 126 21.26 -6.44 9.03
CA PHE A 126 21.24 -7.43 7.95
C PHE A 126 20.57 -6.84 6.69
N LYS A 127 21.37 -6.59 5.64
CA LYS A 127 20.92 -5.82 4.46
C LYS A 127 20.37 -6.67 3.33
N ASN A 128 20.80 -7.95 3.24
CA ASN A 128 20.43 -8.81 2.11
C ASN A 128 19.08 -9.53 2.36
N ILE A 129 18.02 -8.74 2.43
CA ILE A 129 16.66 -9.20 2.69
C ILE A 129 15.68 -8.62 1.67
N VAL A 130 14.73 -9.46 1.23
CA VAL A 130 13.63 -9.14 0.32
C VAL A 130 12.30 -9.54 0.93
N SER A 131 11.20 -9.08 0.35
CA SER A 131 9.84 -9.46 0.77
C SER A 131 9.10 -10.14 -0.38
N LEU A 132 8.45 -11.27 -0.10
CA LEU A 132 7.66 -12.04 -1.07
C LEU A 132 6.24 -12.20 -0.52
N LYS A 133 5.26 -11.57 -1.15
CA LYS A 133 3.85 -11.52 -0.71
C LYS A 133 2.91 -11.75 -1.88
N GLY A 134 1.67 -12.10 -1.58
CA GLY A 134 0.63 -12.18 -2.62
C GLY A 134 -0.49 -13.13 -2.25
N PRO A 135 -1.44 -13.33 -3.17
CA PRO A 135 -2.57 -14.22 -3.02
C PRO A 135 -2.08 -15.67 -2.95
N SER A 136 -2.13 -16.27 -1.77
CA SER A 136 -1.56 -17.60 -1.57
C SER A 136 -2.21 -18.32 -0.39
N PHE A 137 -3.18 -19.15 -0.67
CA PHE A 137 -3.69 -20.09 0.33
C PHE A 137 -2.75 -21.30 0.43
N SER A 138 -2.36 -21.65 1.64
CA SER A 138 -1.41 -22.74 1.89
C SER A 138 -1.86 -24.08 1.30
N ALA A 139 -3.16 -24.36 1.32
CA ALA A 139 -3.71 -25.60 0.78
C ALA A 139 -3.56 -25.67 -0.75
N GLU A 140 -3.74 -24.56 -1.45
CA GLU A 140 -3.61 -24.48 -2.90
C GLU A 140 -2.13 -24.61 -3.33
N VAL A 141 -1.23 -23.88 -2.67
CA VAL A 141 0.23 -24.02 -2.89
C VAL A 141 0.70 -25.45 -2.64
N PHE A 142 0.23 -26.08 -1.55
CA PHE A 142 0.58 -27.47 -1.26
C PHE A 142 0.12 -28.45 -2.36
N ASN A 143 -1.06 -28.19 -2.93
CA ASN A 143 -1.64 -29.01 -4.00
C ASN A 143 -1.09 -28.67 -5.39
N ASN A 144 -0.05 -27.84 -5.51
CA ASN A 144 0.57 -27.46 -6.78
C ASN A 144 -0.32 -26.56 -7.67
N GLU A 145 -1.24 -25.81 -7.09
CA GLU A 145 -2.02 -24.84 -7.85
C GLU A 145 -1.17 -23.62 -8.22
N SER A 146 -1.38 -23.13 -9.42
CA SER A 146 -0.66 -21.95 -9.94
C SER A 146 -0.89 -20.74 -9.05
N THR A 147 0.18 -20.20 -8.50
CA THR A 147 0.14 -19.09 -7.54
C THR A 147 1.09 -17.99 -7.97
N ILE A 148 0.63 -16.75 -7.95
CA ILE A 148 1.47 -15.59 -8.26
C ILE A 148 1.74 -14.78 -6.99
N LEU A 149 3.01 -14.37 -6.82
CA LEU A 149 3.47 -13.58 -5.68
C LEU A 149 4.23 -12.35 -6.17
N THR A 150 4.23 -11.27 -5.41
CA THR A 150 5.05 -10.09 -5.67
C THR A 150 6.35 -10.13 -4.90
N LEU A 151 7.47 -10.01 -5.59
CA LEU A 151 8.78 -9.85 -4.98
C LEU A 151 9.13 -8.36 -4.88
N GLY A 152 9.24 -7.88 -3.63
CA GLY A 152 9.86 -6.59 -3.32
C GLY A 152 11.37 -6.76 -3.13
N PHE A 153 12.21 -6.10 -3.96
CA PHE A 153 13.66 -6.30 -3.98
C PHE A 153 14.44 -4.98 -4.03
N SER A 154 15.72 -5.01 -3.66
CA SER A 154 16.60 -3.84 -3.69
C SER A 154 17.59 -3.83 -4.87
N ASN A 155 17.92 -5.01 -5.42
CA ASN A 155 18.83 -5.15 -6.55
C ASN A 155 18.51 -6.39 -7.40
N TYR A 156 18.90 -6.37 -8.67
CA TYR A 156 18.59 -7.44 -9.62
C TYR A 156 19.24 -8.79 -9.29
N GLN A 157 20.31 -8.83 -8.50
CA GLN A 157 20.92 -10.08 -8.06
C GLN A 157 19.93 -10.87 -7.16
N GLN A 158 19.24 -10.17 -6.24
CA GLN A 158 18.20 -10.76 -5.40
C GLN A 158 17.04 -11.32 -6.24
N LEU A 159 16.56 -10.54 -7.24
CA LEU A 159 15.52 -10.97 -8.17
C LEU A 159 15.93 -12.24 -8.92
N ASN A 160 17.14 -12.29 -9.46
CA ASN A 160 17.64 -13.44 -10.22
C ASN A 160 17.78 -14.70 -9.37
N ILE A 161 18.22 -14.56 -8.11
CA ILE A 161 18.27 -15.68 -7.16
C ILE A 161 16.85 -16.24 -6.96
N VAL A 162 15.86 -15.38 -6.63
CA VAL A 162 14.48 -15.85 -6.40
C VAL A 162 13.89 -16.48 -7.67
N LYS A 163 14.03 -15.85 -8.83
CA LYS A 163 13.60 -16.45 -10.12
C LYS A 163 14.22 -17.83 -10.36
N SER A 164 15.49 -18.00 -10.01
CA SER A 164 16.17 -19.28 -10.20
C SER A 164 15.66 -20.40 -9.28
N ILE A 165 15.16 -20.04 -8.08
CA ILE A 165 14.59 -20.99 -7.11
C ILE A 165 13.20 -21.45 -7.55
N LEU A 166 12.42 -20.54 -8.13
CA LEU A 166 11.02 -20.77 -8.51
C LEU A 166 10.86 -21.34 -9.93
N LYS A 167 11.95 -21.49 -10.69
CA LYS A 167 11.92 -21.79 -12.14
C LYS A 167 11.09 -23.02 -12.53
N ASN A 168 11.14 -24.07 -11.73
CA ASN A 168 10.47 -25.35 -12.00
C ASN A 168 9.39 -25.66 -10.94
N THR A 169 8.71 -24.60 -10.48
CA THR A 169 7.58 -24.66 -9.55
C THR A 169 6.37 -23.98 -10.18
N ASN A 170 5.18 -24.14 -9.60
CA ASN A 170 3.99 -23.39 -9.98
C ASN A 170 3.84 -22.07 -9.23
N LEU A 171 4.95 -21.52 -8.69
CA LEU A 171 5.02 -20.20 -8.11
C LEU A 171 5.57 -19.20 -9.12
N TYR A 172 4.73 -18.28 -9.55
CA TYR A 172 5.06 -17.18 -10.44
C TYR A 172 5.33 -15.92 -9.64
N ILE A 173 6.11 -14.97 -10.20
CA ILE A 173 6.34 -13.69 -9.55
C ILE A 173 6.16 -12.53 -10.52
N ASP A 174 5.45 -11.50 -10.06
CA ASP A 174 5.67 -10.13 -10.45
C ASP A 174 6.63 -9.45 -9.46
N PHE A 175 7.13 -8.24 -9.73
CA PHE A 175 8.20 -7.69 -8.92
C PHE A 175 8.24 -6.16 -8.94
N THR A 176 8.74 -5.57 -7.86
CA THR A 176 8.92 -4.13 -7.70
C THR A 176 10.12 -3.82 -6.81
N ASN A 177 10.68 -2.62 -6.94
CA ASN A 177 11.68 -2.11 -6.00
C ASN A 177 11.04 -1.37 -4.78
N ASP A 178 9.72 -1.36 -4.67
CA ASP A 178 8.97 -0.82 -3.53
C ASP A 178 8.71 -1.92 -2.47
N ILE A 179 9.75 -2.33 -1.75
CA ILE A 179 9.64 -3.34 -0.69
C ILE A 179 8.65 -2.90 0.39
N LYS A 180 8.67 -1.62 0.74
CA LYS A 180 7.79 -1.05 1.77
C LYS A 180 6.32 -1.18 1.38
N GLY A 181 5.97 -0.85 0.14
CA GLY A 181 4.60 -1.01 -0.38
C GLY A 181 4.15 -2.47 -0.38
N VAL A 182 5.01 -3.41 -0.78
CA VAL A 182 4.72 -4.86 -0.74
C VAL A 182 4.39 -5.33 0.68
N GLU A 183 5.16 -4.92 1.68
CA GLU A 183 4.92 -5.31 3.08
C GLU A 183 3.68 -4.62 3.68
N PHE A 184 3.50 -3.34 3.37
CA PHE A 184 2.36 -2.57 3.84
C PHE A 184 1.02 -3.11 3.30
N LEU A 185 0.94 -3.38 1.99
CA LEU A 185 -0.25 -3.97 1.36
C LEU A 185 -0.62 -5.32 1.99
N SER A 186 0.36 -6.15 2.26
CA SER A 186 0.17 -7.45 2.92
C SER A 186 -0.40 -7.34 4.35
N ALA A 187 -0.13 -6.23 5.07
CA ALA A 187 -0.67 -5.98 6.39
C ALA A 187 -2.08 -5.37 6.32
N ILE A 188 -2.26 -4.34 5.49
CA ILE A 188 -3.48 -3.53 5.48
C ILE A 188 -4.68 -4.24 4.87
N LYS A 189 -4.48 -5.16 3.92
CA LYS A 189 -5.56 -5.96 3.32
C LYS A 189 -6.44 -6.65 4.35
N ASN A 190 -5.83 -7.11 5.45
CA ASN A 190 -6.52 -7.83 6.52
C ASN A 190 -7.55 -6.95 7.25
N ILE A 191 -7.27 -5.66 7.36
CA ILE A 191 -8.17 -4.66 7.95
C ILE A 191 -9.43 -4.52 7.11
N TYR A 192 -9.26 -4.33 5.80
CA TYR A 192 -10.39 -4.12 4.89
C TYR A 192 -11.19 -5.39 4.64
N ALA A 193 -10.57 -6.58 4.73
CA ALA A 193 -11.29 -7.84 4.67
C ALA A 193 -12.33 -7.98 5.80
N ILE A 194 -12.05 -7.46 7.00
CA ILE A 194 -13.03 -7.41 8.11
C ILE A 194 -14.23 -6.56 7.69
N TYR A 195 -14.01 -5.38 7.12
CA TYR A 195 -15.11 -4.49 6.73
C TYR A 195 -15.96 -5.05 5.61
N ILE A 196 -15.34 -5.72 4.63
CA ILE A 196 -16.07 -6.39 3.53
C ILE A 196 -16.90 -7.55 4.08
N GLY A 197 -16.36 -8.38 4.98
CA GLY A 197 -17.13 -9.44 5.65
C GLY A 197 -18.31 -8.89 6.43
N ASN A 198 -18.12 -7.78 7.17
CA ASN A 198 -19.20 -7.08 7.87
C ASN A 198 -20.28 -6.55 6.91
N THR A 199 -19.87 -6.01 5.77
CA THR A 199 -20.79 -5.54 4.73
C THR A 199 -21.63 -6.69 4.17
N ASP A 200 -21.02 -7.83 3.87
CA ASP A 200 -21.71 -9.00 3.35
C ASP A 200 -22.72 -9.58 4.33
N ALA A 201 -22.44 -9.49 5.64
CA ALA A 201 -23.37 -9.93 6.67
C ALA A 201 -24.61 -9.03 6.81
N GLN A 202 -24.44 -7.73 6.56
CA GLN A 202 -25.52 -6.74 6.64
C GLN A 202 -26.33 -6.62 5.35
N PHE A 203 -25.67 -6.84 4.20
CA PHE A 203 -26.26 -6.63 2.87
C PHE A 203 -25.98 -7.83 1.97
N ASN A 204 -27.00 -8.59 1.63
CA ASN A 204 -26.88 -9.69 0.65
C ASN A 204 -26.91 -9.12 -0.78
N SER A 205 -25.91 -8.31 -1.16
CA SER A 205 -25.86 -7.61 -2.44
C SER A 205 -24.44 -7.54 -2.97
N GLN A 206 -24.23 -8.10 -4.17
CA GLN A 206 -22.93 -8.03 -4.87
C GLN A 206 -22.57 -6.59 -5.23
N ASN A 207 -23.54 -5.78 -5.71
CA ASN A 207 -23.29 -4.38 -6.03
C ASN A 207 -22.80 -3.59 -4.80
N THR A 208 -23.41 -3.83 -3.64
CA THR A 208 -22.98 -3.22 -2.37
C THR A 208 -21.58 -3.65 -1.98
N ARG A 209 -21.26 -4.94 -2.10
CA ARG A 209 -19.93 -5.47 -1.85
C ARG A 209 -18.88 -4.77 -2.68
N PHE A 210 -19.09 -4.70 -4.01
CA PHE A 210 -18.10 -4.09 -4.91
C PHE A 210 -18.03 -2.57 -4.78
N LEU A 211 -19.12 -1.89 -4.43
CA LEU A 211 -19.10 -0.48 -4.06
C LEU A 211 -18.16 -0.26 -2.87
N VAL A 212 -18.35 -1.01 -1.79
CA VAL A 212 -17.52 -0.89 -0.57
C VAL A 212 -16.07 -1.29 -0.87
N LEU A 213 -15.85 -2.36 -1.63
CA LEU A 213 -14.50 -2.80 -2.03
C LEU A 213 -13.77 -1.71 -2.81
N THR A 214 -14.45 -1.02 -3.73
CA THR A 214 -13.89 0.11 -4.48
C THR A 214 -13.48 1.26 -3.55
N LYS A 215 -14.27 1.53 -2.50
CA LYS A 215 -13.91 2.53 -1.48
C LYS A 215 -12.72 2.09 -0.64
N CYS A 216 -12.64 0.82 -0.26
CA CYS A 216 -11.49 0.25 0.42
C CYS A 216 -10.20 0.41 -0.41
N MET A 217 -10.25 0.11 -1.71
CA MET A 217 -9.11 0.27 -2.62
C MET A 217 -8.65 1.74 -2.72
N ARG A 218 -9.60 2.69 -2.74
CA ARG A 218 -9.28 4.11 -2.69
C ARG A 218 -8.57 4.51 -1.40
N GLU A 219 -9.05 4.04 -0.25
CA GLU A 219 -8.41 4.32 1.04
C GLU A 219 -7.01 3.70 1.12
N ILE A 220 -6.82 2.47 0.64
CA ILE A 220 -5.51 1.82 0.54
C ILE A 220 -4.55 2.67 -0.30
N ARG A 221 -4.99 3.17 -1.45
CA ARG A 221 -4.18 4.05 -2.30
C ARG A 221 -3.76 5.34 -1.58
N ILE A 222 -4.68 5.99 -0.84
CA ILE A 222 -4.39 7.19 -0.05
C ILE A 222 -3.34 6.86 1.03
N LEU A 223 -3.47 5.74 1.72
CA LEU A 223 -2.53 5.31 2.75
C LEU A 223 -1.15 4.98 2.17
N MET A 224 -1.08 4.35 1.00
CA MET A 224 0.18 4.09 0.31
C MET A 224 0.91 5.39 -0.01
N LYS A 225 0.19 6.38 -0.56
CA LYS A 225 0.75 7.72 -0.84
C LYS A 225 1.25 8.39 0.44
N TYR A 226 0.48 8.36 1.52
CA TYR A 226 0.86 8.93 2.82
C TYR A 226 2.13 8.29 3.39
N LEU A 227 2.30 6.99 3.20
CA LEU A 227 3.47 6.24 3.66
C LEU A 227 4.65 6.28 2.69
N ASN A 228 4.59 7.08 1.62
CA ASN A 228 5.58 7.16 0.56
C ASN A 228 5.88 5.79 -0.09
N CYS A 229 4.84 4.98 -0.33
CA CYS A 229 4.88 3.78 -1.15
C CYS A 229 4.47 4.11 -2.59
N LYS A 230 4.91 3.31 -3.55
CA LYS A 230 4.56 3.50 -4.96
C LYS A 230 3.14 3.05 -5.23
N GLU A 231 2.33 3.91 -5.88
CA GLU A 231 0.94 3.59 -6.20
C GLU A 231 0.81 2.40 -7.16
N GLU A 232 1.74 2.23 -8.11
CA GLU A 232 1.75 1.10 -9.03
C GLU A 232 1.87 -0.26 -8.32
N THR A 233 2.49 -0.31 -7.13
CA THR A 233 2.59 -1.55 -6.34
C THR A 233 1.20 -2.09 -5.95
N LEU A 234 0.19 -1.22 -5.84
CA LEU A 234 -1.19 -1.62 -5.57
C LEU A 234 -1.77 -2.51 -6.68
N LEU A 235 -1.35 -2.34 -7.92
CA LEU A 235 -1.84 -3.10 -9.08
C LEU A 235 -1.15 -4.46 -9.24
N LEU A 236 -0.10 -4.74 -8.47
CA LEU A 236 0.58 -6.02 -8.45
C LEU A 236 -0.19 -7.07 -7.63
N SER A 237 0.26 -8.31 -7.70
CA SER A 237 -0.39 -9.45 -7.02
C SER A 237 -0.50 -9.28 -5.51
N CYS A 238 0.48 -8.65 -4.85
CA CYS A 238 0.43 -8.33 -3.42
C CYS A 238 -0.60 -7.26 -3.05
N GLY A 239 -1.05 -6.46 -4.03
CA GLY A 239 -2.08 -5.44 -3.89
C GLY A 239 -3.45 -6.00 -4.27
N VAL A 240 -3.92 -5.69 -5.48
CA VAL A 240 -5.25 -6.09 -5.97
C VAL A 240 -5.51 -7.58 -5.78
N GLY A 241 -4.56 -8.46 -6.16
CA GLY A 241 -4.71 -9.90 -6.04
C GLY A 241 -4.97 -10.36 -4.61
N ASP A 242 -4.07 -9.99 -3.68
CA ASP A 242 -4.14 -10.48 -2.29
C ASP A 242 -5.26 -9.77 -1.48
N VAL A 243 -5.58 -8.51 -1.80
CA VAL A 243 -6.74 -7.80 -1.21
C VAL A 243 -8.04 -8.51 -1.60
N PHE A 244 -8.24 -8.81 -2.89
CA PHE A 244 -9.48 -9.43 -3.38
C PHE A 244 -9.59 -10.88 -2.90
N LEU A 245 -8.50 -11.65 -2.99
CA LEU A 245 -8.51 -13.02 -2.47
C LEU A 245 -8.89 -13.04 -0.99
N THR A 246 -8.34 -12.15 -0.17
CA THR A 246 -8.59 -12.10 1.28
C THR A 246 -9.99 -11.57 1.60
N ALA A 247 -10.47 -10.58 0.86
CA ALA A 247 -11.76 -9.92 1.12
C ALA A 247 -12.97 -10.73 0.61
N LEU A 248 -12.79 -11.56 -0.43
CA LEU A 248 -13.91 -12.24 -1.09
C LEU A 248 -13.96 -13.76 -0.80
N ASN A 249 -12.94 -14.32 -0.16
CA ASN A 249 -12.89 -15.76 0.09
C ASN A 249 -13.18 -16.11 1.55
N ASP A 250 -14.05 -17.10 1.76
CA ASP A 250 -14.48 -17.53 3.10
C ASP A 250 -13.39 -18.27 3.90
N LEU A 251 -12.28 -18.66 3.28
CA LEU A 251 -11.10 -19.17 3.99
C LEU A 251 -10.34 -18.07 4.76
N SER A 252 -10.69 -16.81 4.55
CA SER A 252 -10.06 -15.69 5.25
C SER A 252 -10.61 -15.51 6.66
N VAL A 253 -9.76 -15.71 7.67
CA VAL A 253 -10.11 -15.50 9.08
C VAL A 253 -10.56 -14.06 9.35
N ASN A 254 -9.95 -13.08 8.68
CA ASN A 254 -10.32 -11.66 8.84
C ASN A 254 -11.72 -11.38 8.25
N ARG A 255 -12.04 -11.95 7.09
CA ARG A 255 -13.37 -11.85 6.51
C ARG A 255 -14.41 -12.55 7.41
N THR A 256 -14.08 -13.74 7.91
CA THR A 256 -14.97 -14.48 8.85
C THR A 256 -15.25 -13.66 10.10
N LEU A 257 -14.26 -12.98 10.67
CA LEU A 257 -14.49 -12.05 11.78
C LEU A 257 -15.50 -10.96 11.38
N GLY A 258 -15.31 -10.35 10.20
CA GLY A 258 -16.25 -9.34 9.69
C GLY A 258 -17.68 -9.86 9.59
N LEU A 259 -17.88 -11.09 9.06
CA LEU A 259 -19.18 -11.74 8.99
C LEU A 259 -19.80 -11.92 10.37
N LEU A 260 -19.03 -12.36 11.38
CA LEU A 260 -19.49 -12.52 12.75
C LEU A 260 -19.91 -11.18 13.38
N VAL A 261 -19.09 -10.15 13.20
CA VAL A 261 -19.39 -8.78 13.65
C VAL A 261 -20.70 -8.29 13.05
N GLY A 262 -20.86 -8.41 11.73
CA GLY A 262 -22.04 -7.92 11.02
C GLY A 262 -23.33 -8.67 11.37
N LYS A 263 -23.21 -9.92 11.84
CA LYS A 263 -24.34 -10.72 12.35
C LYS A 263 -24.61 -10.51 13.86
N GLY A 264 -23.85 -9.64 14.54
CA GLY A 264 -24.01 -9.38 15.97
C GLY A 264 -23.41 -10.44 16.89
N PHE A 265 -22.64 -11.38 16.39
CA PHE A 265 -21.98 -12.44 17.18
C PHE A 265 -20.61 -12.02 17.77
N TYR A 266 -20.24 -10.76 17.64
CA TYR A 266 -19.02 -10.24 18.24
C TYR A 266 -19.30 -9.81 19.69
N GLY A 267 -18.99 -10.66 20.65
CA GLY A 267 -19.12 -10.43 22.09
C GLY A 267 -17.75 -10.45 22.80
N LYS A 268 -17.76 -10.22 24.12
CA LYS A 268 -16.56 -10.04 24.95
C LYS A 268 -15.70 -11.31 25.14
N ASP A 269 -16.12 -12.50 24.68
CA ASP A 269 -15.48 -13.80 24.94
C ASP A 269 -14.66 -14.29 23.73
N ILE A 270 -13.47 -13.68 23.45
CA ILE A 270 -12.98 -13.87 22.10
C ILE A 270 -11.56 -14.44 22.01
N GLU A 271 -11.51 -15.76 21.78
CA GLU A 271 -10.38 -16.43 21.13
C GLU A 271 -10.01 -15.87 19.75
N PHE A 272 -10.91 -15.11 19.10
CA PHE A 272 -10.67 -14.47 17.79
C PHE A 272 -9.62 -13.34 17.83
N GLU A 273 -9.46 -12.63 18.93
CA GLU A 273 -8.47 -11.53 19.02
C GLU A 273 -7.03 -12.03 18.73
N ASN A 274 -6.72 -13.24 19.15
CA ASN A 274 -5.41 -13.83 18.86
C ASN A 274 -5.21 -14.16 17.37
N LYS A 275 -6.28 -14.58 16.68
CA LYS A 275 -6.22 -14.94 15.25
C LYS A 275 -6.15 -13.73 14.32
N VAL A 276 -6.67 -12.58 14.74
CA VAL A 276 -6.67 -11.32 13.97
C VAL A 276 -5.71 -10.28 14.54
N SER A 277 -4.82 -10.69 15.43
CA SER A 277 -3.91 -9.79 16.15
C SER A 277 -3.08 -8.89 15.22
N GLU A 278 -2.72 -9.34 14.02
CA GLU A 278 -1.96 -8.55 13.03
C GLU A 278 -2.81 -7.39 12.46
N ALA A 279 -4.09 -7.63 12.15
CA ALA A 279 -5.00 -6.56 11.70
C ALA A 279 -5.20 -5.50 12.79
N LEU A 280 -5.44 -5.92 14.04
CA LEU A 280 -5.61 -5.01 15.18
C LEU A 280 -4.34 -4.20 15.47
N LYS A 281 -3.16 -4.81 15.41
CA LYS A 281 -1.88 -4.11 15.56
C LYS A 281 -1.70 -3.05 14.46
N THR A 282 -2.03 -3.39 13.23
CA THR A 282 -1.93 -2.45 12.12
C THR A 282 -2.93 -1.29 12.27
N MET A 283 -4.16 -1.54 12.73
CA MET A 283 -5.13 -0.48 13.03
C MET A 283 -4.65 0.46 14.14
N ARG A 284 -4.07 -0.07 15.23
CA ARG A 284 -3.50 0.75 16.32
C ARG A 284 -2.40 1.66 15.78
N PHE A 285 -1.46 1.11 15.04
CA PHE A 285 -0.39 1.89 14.39
C PHE A 285 -0.94 3.00 13.50
N LEU A 286 -1.93 2.71 12.67
CA LEU A 286 -2.55 3.72 11.82
C LEU A 286 -3.27 4.79 12.63
N ASN A 287 -3.96 4.43 13.71
CA ASN A 287 -4.61 5.37 14.61
C ASN A 287 -3.63 6.34 15.30
N GLU A 288 -2.45 5.83 15.68
CA GLU A 288 -1.40 6.62 16.32
C GLU A 288 -0.62 7.52 15.34
N THR A 289 -0.55 7.13 14.06
CA THR A 289 0.31 7.77 13.06
C THR A 289 -0.45 8.77 12.20
N LEU A 290 -1.72 8.48 11.87
CA LEU A 290 -2.54 9.34 11.00
C LEU A 290 -3.04 10.56 11.76
N ASN A 291 -2.92 11.74 11.12
CA ASN A 291 -3.56 12.93 11.67
C ASN A 291 -5.08 12.87 11.48
N GLU A 292 -5.80 13.64 12.29
CA GLU A 292 -7.28 13.64 12.31
C GLU A 292 -7.88 13.99 10.95
N LYS A 293 -7.28 14.94 10.20
CA LYS A 293 -7.77 15.35 8.88
C LYS A 293 -7.71 14.19 7.88
N LEU A 294 -6.59 13.46 7.86
CA LEU A 294 -6.43 12.31 6.98
C LEU A 294 -7.37 11.17 7.39
N LEU A 295 -7.47 10.86 8.69
CA LEU A 295 -8.36 9.80 9.19
C LEU A 295 -9.83 10.10 8.84
N LYS A 296 -10.28 11.37 8.91
CA LYS A 296 -11.62 11.77 8.46
C LYS A 296 -11.86 11.54 6.96
N SER A 297 -10.81 11.50 6.14
CA SER A 297 -10.91 11.20 4.70
C SER A 297 -10.96 9.69 4.40
N LEU A 298 -10.79 8.83 5.39
CA LEU A 298 -10.74 7.38 5.32
C LEU A 298 -11.93 6.75 6.11
N PRO A 299 -13.18 6.90 5.63
CA PRO A 299 -14.37 6.55 6.41
C PRO A 299 -14.46 5.06 6.78
N VAL A 300 -13.95 4.14 5.95
CA VAL A 300 -13.91 2.70 6.27
C VAL A 300 -12.94 2.45 7.42
N LEU A 301 -11.70 2.93 7.28
CA LEU A 301 -10.69 2.77 8.33
C LEU A 301 -11.12 3.45 9.62
N GLN A 302 -11.68 4.67 9.55
CA GLN A 302 -12.19 5.38 10.71
C GLN A 302 -13.27 4.57 11.46
N SER A 303 -14.21 3.97 10.72
CA SER A 303 -15.26 3.14 11.34
C SER A 303 -14.68 1.90 12.05
N LEU A 304 -13.70 1.25 11.43
CA LEU A 304 -13.00 0.09 12.02
C LEU A 304 -12.22 0.49 13.27
N ILE A 305 -11.49 1.60 13.25
CA ILE A 305 -10.74 2.10 14.40
C ILE A 305 -11.71 2.44 15.57
N ARG A 306 -12.82 3.14 15.29
CA ARG A 306 -13.81 3.48 16.30
C ARG A 306 -14.45 2.26 16.93
N PHE A 307 -14.64 1.20 16.17
CA PHE A 307 -15.22 -0.04 16.69
C PHE A 307 -14.18 -0.89 17.44
N PHE A 308 -13.02 -1.19 16.83
CA PHE A 308 -12.07 -2.15 17.39
C PHE A 308 -11.05 -1.54 18.36
N ILE A 309 -10.65 -0.29 18.15
CA ILE A 309 -9.50 0.31 18.86
C ILE A 309 -9.96 1.29 19.94
N THR A 310 -10.69 2.35 19.57
CA THR A 310 -11.12 3.38 20.53
C THR A 310 -12.40 3.02 21.25
N LYS A 311 -13.15 2.00 20.79
CA LYS A 311 -14.41 1.53 21.38
C LYS A 311 -15.48 2.63 21.49
N GLU A 312 -15.43 3.62 20.60
CA GLU A 312 -16.41 4.72 20.52
C GLU A 312 -17.72 4.31 19.84
N SER A 313 -17.76 3.15 19.21
CA SER A 313 -18.95 2.61 18.54
C SER A 313 -19.21 1.20 18.99
N GLU A 314 -20.44 0.90 19.35
CA GLU A 314 -20.88 -0.46 19.72
C GLU A 314 -21.19 -1.33 18.50
N THR A 315 -21.39 -0.71 17.34
CA THR A 315 -21.71 -1.40 16.09
C THR A 315 -20.78 -0.95 14.96
N LEU A 316 -20.41 -1.89 14.11
CA LEU A 316 -19.68 -1.60 12.86
C LEU A 316 -20.69 -1.43 11.72
N SER A 317 -21.34 -0.27 11.66
CA SER A 317 -22.32 0.02 10.61
C SER A 317 -21.66 0.47 9.30
N VAL A 318 -22.27 0.11 8.17
CA VAL A 318 -21.89 0.59 6.83
C VAL A 318 -22.67 1.87 6.53
N ASP A 319 -22.02 3.02 6.70
CA ASP A 319 -22.63 4.34 6.45
C ASP A 319 -22.39 4.78 5.00
N PHE A 320 -23.32 4.48 4.10
CA PHE A 320 -23.24 4.87 2.69
C PHE A 320 -23.19 6.39 2.48
N LYS A 321 -23.82 7.19 3.36
CA LYS A 321 -23.76 8.65 3.26
C LYS A 321 -22.32 9.14 3.43
N LYS A 322 -21.56 8.55 4.39
CA LYS A 322 -20.14 8.85 4.56
C LYS A 322 -19.27 8.26 3.45
N LEU A 323 -19.52 7.01 3.06
CA LEU A 323 -18.76 6.35 1.99
C LEU A 323 -18.90 7.07 0.64
N LEU A 324 -20.10 7.59 0.35
CA LEU A 324 -20.42 8.26 -0.92
C LEU A 324 -20.21 9.78 -0.85
N LYS A 325 -20.00 10.36 0.33
CA LYS A 325 -19.81 11.79 0.55
C LYS A 325 -18.52 12.33 -0.07
N ASN A 326 -17.58 11.49 -0.44
CA ASN A 326 -16.46 11.85 -1.29
C ASN A 326 -16.95 12.10 -2.72
N LYS A 327 -17.65 13.24 -2.91
CA LYS A 327 -17.85 13.81 -4.23
C LYS A 327 -16.47 13.97 -4.86
N PHE A 328 -16.35 13.60 -6.11
CA PHE A 328 -15.21 13.92 -6.96
C PHE A 328 -14.96 15.42 -6.82
N LYS A 329 -13.85 15.77 -6.19
CA LYS A 329 -13.54 17.17 -5.89
C LYS A 329 -12.77 17.80 -7.04
N THR A 330 -13.34 18.85 -7.60
CA THR A 330 -12.69 19.68 -8.61
C THR A 330 -12.03 20.88 -7.92
N VAL A 331 -10.77 21.09 -8.22
CA VAL A 331 -9.97 22.26 -7.82
C VAL A 331 -9.78 23.14 -9.03
N LEU A 332 -9.89 24.45 -8.83
CA LEU A 332 -9.64 25.44 -9.87
C LEU A 332 -8.60 26.44 -9.35
N THR A 333 -7.62 26.74 -10.18
CA THR A 333 -6.63 27.80 -9.94
C THR A 333 -6.46 28.65 -11.19
N TYR A 334 -6.00 29.88 -11.04
CA TYR A 334 -5.75 30.80 -12.16
C TYR A 334 -4.34 31.32 -12.15
N GLY A 335 -3.82 31.62 -13.34
CA GLY A 335 -2.53 32.28 -13.46
C GLY A 335 -2.10 32.57 -14.89
N THR A 336 -1.05 33.36 -15.02
CA THR A 336 -0.40 33.64 -16.30
C THR A 336 0.57 32.50 -16.70
N PHE A 337 1.26 31.91 -15.74
CA PHE A 337 2.22 30.80 -15.89
C PHE A 337 3.24 31.03 -17.02
N ASP A 338 3.71 32.26 -17.14
CA ASP A 338 4.77 32.64 -18.08
C ASP A 338 6.12 32.25 -17.48
N LEU A 339 7.06 31.74 -18.32
CA LEU A 339 8.34 31.21 -17.87
C LEU A 339 8.17 30.22 -16.70
N LEU A 340 7.54 29.10 -16.99
CA LEU A 340 7.20 28.09 -15.97
C LEU A 340 8.43 27.74 -15.12
N HIS A 341 8.34 27.97 -13.81
CA HIS A 341 9.45 27.73 -12.87
C HIS A 341 8.98 26.93 -11.66
N TYR A 342 9.92 26.50 -10.81
CA TYR A 342 9.66 25.66 -9.65
C TYR A 342 8.50 26.18 -8.76
N GLY A 343 8.40 27.50 -8.54
CA GLY A 343 7.29 28.09 -7.78
C GLY A 343 5.91 27.83 -8.39
N HIS A 344 5.82 27.87 -9.74
CA HIS A 344 4.57 27.52 -10.44
C HIS A 344 4.27 26.01 -10.33
N LEU A 345 5.28 25.15 -10.46
CA LEU A 345 5.12 23.70 -10.33
C LEU A 345 4.63 23.34 -8.92
N GLU A 346 5.23 23.95 -7.90
CA GLU A 346 4.91 23.66 -6.50
C GLU A 346 3.49 24.13 -6.11
N ILE A 347 3.06 25.32 -6.56
CA ILE A 347 1.69 25.77 -6.28
C ILE A 347 0.65 24.88 -6.96
N LEU A 348 0.90 24.45 -8.20
CA LEU A 348 0.00 23.55 -8.93
C LEU A 348 -0.05 22.18 -8.27
N ARG A 349 1.10 21.62 -7.90
CA ARG A 349 1.18 20.35 -7.16
C ARG A 349 0.40 20.42 -5.84
N ARG A 350 0.60 21.49 -5.05
CA ARG A 350 -0.13 21.70 -3.79
C ARG A 350 -1.61 21.94 -4.01
N ALA A 351 -2.00 22.64 -5.09
CA ALA A 351 -3.40 22.81 -5.44
C ALA A 351 -4.08 21.47 -5.75
N LYS A 352 -3.40 20.56 -6.46
CA LYS A 352 -3.89 19.20 -6.74
C LYS A 352 -4.20 18.41 -5.47
N ASP A 353 -3.49 18.64 -4.38
CA ASP A 353 -3.71 17.93 -3.11
C ASP A 353 -5.08 18.23 -2.46
N PHE A 354 -5.80 19.26 -2.91
CA PHE A 354 -7.15 19.60 -2.44
C PHE A 354 -8.29 18.89 -3.19
N GLY A 355 -7.98 18.16 -4.28
CA GLY A 355 -9.03 17.45 -5.01
C GLY A 355 -8.55 16.39 -6.01
N ASP A 356 -9.53 15.71 -6.59
CA ASP A 356 -9.30 14.64 -7.55
C ASP A 356 -9.00 15.15 -8.96
N ARG A 357 -9.40 16.39 -9.28
CA ARG A 357 -9.21 17.06 -10.58
C ARG A 357 -8.72 18.47 -10.38
N LEU A 358 -7.61 18.84 -11.01
CA LEU A 358 -7.10 20.20 -11.07
C LEU A 358 -7.38 20.81 -12.43
N ILE A 359 -8.13 21.91 -12.44
CA ILE A 359 -8.36 22.78 -13.60
C ILE A 359 -7.50 24.02 -13.44
N VAL A 360 -6.80 24.41 -14.49
CA VAL A 360 -5.98 25.62 -14.52
C VAL A 360 -6.59 26.62 -15.50
N GLY A 361 -7.05 27.75 -14.98
CA GLY A 361 -7.45 28.92 -15.77
C GLY A 361 -6.20 29.68 -16.21
N LEU A 362 -5.85 29.58 -17.49
CA LEU A 362 -4.66 30.20 -18.08
C LEU A 362 -5.02 31.50 -18.78
N SER A 363 -4.45 32.60 -18.33
CA SER A 363 -4.70 33.95 -18.94
C SER A 363 -4.25 33.96 -20.40
N THR A 364 -5.16 34.35 -21.32
CA THR A 364 -4.85 34.53 -22.74
C THR A 364 -3.88 35.66 -22.95
N ASP A 365 -3.25 35.76 -24.12
CA ASP A 365 -2.30 36.84 -24.41
C ASP A 365 -3.01 38.17 -24.49
N GLU A 366 -4.21 38.24 -25.06
CA GLU A 366 -5.05 39.44 -25.12
C GLU A 366 -5.42 39.90 -23.72
N PHE A 367 -5.83 39.00 -22.84
CA PHE A 367 -6.20 39.34 -21.47
C PHE A 367 -4.98 39.78 -20.64
N ASN A 368 -3.80 39.20 -20.88
CA ASN A 368 -2.57 39.67 -20.26
C ASN A 368 -2.18 41.08 -20.71
N LEU A 369 -2.36 41.41 -22.00
CA LEU A 369 -2.13 42.77 -22.52
C LEU A 369 -3.06 43.79 -21.84
N GLN A 370 -4.35 43.47 -21.65
CA GLN A 370 -5.30 44.30 -20.91
C GLN A 370 -4.85 44.54 -19.44
N LYS A 371 -4.17 43.57 -18.82
CA LYS A 371 -3.59 43.66 -17.49
C LYS A 371 -2.23 44.38 -17.47
N GLY A 372 -1.78 44.93 -18.60
CA GLY A 372 -0.46 45.55 -18.73
C GLY A 372 0.73 44.60 -18.64
N LYS A 373 0.50 43.32 -18.91
CA LYS A 373 1.53 42.25 -18.86
C LYS A 373 1.82 41.75 -20.27
N LYS A 374 3.10 41.65 -20.62
CA LYS A 374 3.58 40.98 -21.84
C LYS A 374 4.23 39.66 -21.43
N CYS A 375 3.77 38.56 -22.05
CA CYS A 375 4.32 37.22 -21.85
C CYS A 375 5.48 37.00 -22.81
N GLU A 376 6.47 36.17 -22.39
CA GLU A 376 7.56 35.69 -23.22
C GLU A 376 7.12 34.51 -24.10
N PHE A 377 6.23 33.68 -23.58
CA PHE A 377 5.63 32.57 -24.32
C PHE A 377 4.18 32.85 -24.69
N SER A 378 3.79 32.42 -25.91
CA SER A 378 2.39 32.49 -26.37
C SER A 378 1.49 31.63 -25.48
N TYR A 379 0.17 31.94 -25.50
CA TYR A 379 -0.85 31.17 -24.79
C TYR A 379 -0.75 29.67 -25.11
N GLU A 380 -0.63 29.28 -26.39
CA GLU A 380 -0.56 27.91 -26.84
C GLU A 380 0.63 27.18 -26.21
N LYS A 381 1.80 27.80 -26.20
CA LYS A 381 3.01 27.21 -25.63
C LYS A 381 2.92 27.05 -24.11
N ARG A 382 2.35 28.04 -23.42
CA ARG A 382 2.11 27.96 -21.97
C ARG A 382 1.08 26.87 -21.62
N LYS A 383 0.04 26.73 -22.47
CA LYS A 383 -0.97 25.70 -22.36
C LYS A 383 -0.36 24.30 -22.54
N GLU A 384 0.42 24.07 -23.57
CA GLU A 384 1.13 22.81 -23.84
C GLU A 384 1.98 22.39 -22.62
N TYR A 385 2.75 23.32 -22.04
CA TYR A 385 3.54 23.02 -20.84
C TYR A 385 2.68 22.63 -19.65
N LEU A 386 1.56 23.30 -19.41
CA LEU A 386 0.67 22.97 -18.30
C LEU A 386 -0.02 21.61 -18.52
N GLU A 387 -0.46 21.31 -19.73
CA GLU A 387 -1.09 20.04 -20.09
C GLU A 387 -0.11 18.83 -20.03
N SER A 388 1.20 19.09 -20.10
CA SER A 388 2.22 18.05 -19.92
C SER A 388 2.46 17.64 -18.46
N LEU A 389 1.94 18.41 -17.49
CA LEU A 389 2.11 18.11 -16.06
C LEU A 389 1.11 17.05 -15.61
N GLU A 390 1.58 15.96 -15.03
CA GLU A 390 0.73 14.81 -14.62
C GLU A 390 -0.36 15.17 -13.61
N TYR A 391 -0.20 16.26 -12.86
CA TYR A 391 -1.16 16.73 -11.87
C TYR A 391 -2.13 17.81 -12.40
N VAL A 392 -2.02 18.22 -13.65
CA VAL A 392 -2.97 19.14 -14.32
C VAL A 392 -3.90 18.32 -15.20
N ASP A 393 -5.19 18.32 -14.87
CA ASP A 393 -6.16 17.49 -15.60
C ASP A 393 -6.85 18.25 -16.75
N MET A 394 -6.84 19.59 -16.69
CA MET A 394 -7.48 20.42 -17.70
C MET A 394 -6.94 21.86 -17.64
N VAL A 395 -6.75 22.46 -18.81
CA VAL A 395 -6.44 23.89 -18.95
C VAL A 395 -7.61 24.58 -19.67
N ILE A 396 -8.09 25.68 -19.10
CA ILE A 396 -9.16 26.52 -19.67
C ILE A 396 -8.65 27.96 -19.91
N PRO A 397 -9.14 28.67 -20.94
CA PRO A 397 -8.71 30.06 -21.18
C PRO A 397 -9.31 31.02 -20.14
N GLU A 398 -8.48 31.91 -19.61
CA GLU A 398 -8.93 33.09 -18.87
C GLU A 398 -8.92 34.30 -19.82
N THR A 399 -10.13 34.77 -20.18
CA THR A 399 -10.34 35.89 -21.13
C THR A 399 -10.83 37.15 -20.47
N ARG A 400 -11.39 37.06 -19.24
CA ARG A 400 -11.91 38.18 -18.46
C ARG A 400 -11.88 37.87 -16.98
N TRP A 401 -11.91 38.92 -16.15
CA TRP A 401 -11.82 38.77 -14.70
C TRP A 401 -13.05 38.09 -14.09
N GLU A 402 -14.25 38.45 -14.59
CA GLU A 402 -15.55 38.06 -14.03
C GLU A 402 -15.90 36.59 -14.27
N GLN A 403 -15.23 35.93 -15.22
CA GLN A 403 -15.56 34.53 -15.57
C GLN A 403 -15.37 33.52 -14.42
N LYS A 404 -14.65 33.91 -13.36
CA LYS A 404 -14.32 32.99 -12.25
C LYS A 404 -15.55 32.39 -11.57
N THR A 405 -16.61 33.20 -11.38
CA THR A 405 -17.89 32.69 -10.84
C THR A 405 -18.57 31.73 -11.80
N ASP A 406 -18.55 32.07 -13.10
CA ASP A 406 -19.14 31.23 -14.14
C ASP A 406 -18.40 29.87 -14.23
N ASP A 407 -17.05 29.90 -14.17
CA ASP A 407 -16.22 28.72 -14.24
C ASP A 407 -16.35 27.84 -12.98
N VAL A 408 -16.45 28.45 -11.80
CA VAL A 408 -16.71 27.71 -10.54
C VAL A 408 -18.02 26.93 -10.64
N ARG A 409 -19.08 27.55 -11.16
CA ARG A 409 -20.38 26.90 -11.35
C ARG A 409 -20.35 25.86 -12.46
N LYS A 410 -19.79 26.22 -13.63
CA LYS A 410 -19.72 25.35 -14.84
C LYS A 410 -18.98 24.04 -14.58
N TYR A 411 -17.88 24.09 -13.86
CA TYR A 411 -17.03 22.95 -13.59
C TYR A 411 -17.32 22.27 -12.25
N ASN A 412 -18.36 22.72 -11.51
CA ASN A 412 -18.70 22.22 -10.17
C ASN A 412 -17.49 22.24 -9.23
N VAL A 413 -16.78 23.36 -9.15
CA VAL A 413 -15.56 23.51 -8.37
C VAL A 413 -15.87 23.38 -6.88
N ASN A 414 -15.07 22.58 -6.17
CA ASN A 414 -15.18 22.40 -4.73
C ASN A 414 -14.19 23.28 -3.96
N SER A 415 -13.02 23.51 -4.53
CA SER A 415 -11.98 24.35 -3.93
C SER A 415 -11.35 25.27 -4.99
N PHE A 416 -11.34 26.54 -4.72
CA PHE A 416 -10.64 27.57 -5.50
C PHE A 416 -9.31 27.89 -4.80
N VAL A 417 -8.18 27.66 -5.46
CA VAL A 417 -6.87 27.72 -4.84
C VAL A 417 -6.02 28.80 -5.51
N MET A 418 -5.49 29.73 -4.72
CA MET A 418 -4.61 30.80 -5.19
C MET A 418 -3.38 30.97 -4.28
N GLY A 419 -2.38 31.69 -4.74
CA GLY A 419 -1.28 32.14 -3.88
C GLY A 419 -1.72 33.18 -2.86
N ASP A 420 -1.01 33.29 -1.74
CA ASP A 420 -1.27 34.25 -0.66
C ASP A 420 -1.18 35.75 -1.08
N ASP A 421 -0.48 36.06 -2.17
CA ASP A 421 -0.46 37.38 -2.82
C ASP A 421 -1.87 37.87 -3.21
N TRP A 422 -2.83 36.94 -3.31
CA TRP A 422 -4.22 37.21 -3.70
C TRP A 422 -5.20 37.16 -2.53
N LYS A 423 -4.70 37.05 -1.32
CA LYS A 423 -5.54 36.86 -0.12
C LYS A 423 -6.61 37.96 -0.02
N GLY A 424 -7.85 37.54 0.19
CA GLY A 424 -9.04 38.41 0.30
C GLY A 424 -9.67 38.82 -1.03
N LYS A 425 -8.98 38.66 -2.18
CA LYS A 425 -9.51 39.14 -3.48
C LYS A 425 -10.53 38.18 -4.11
N PHE A 426 -10.62 36.96 -3.67
CA PHE A 426 -11.51 35.94 -4.19
C PHE A 426 -12.50 35.41 -3.16
N ASP A 427 -12.61 36.05 -1.99
CA ASP A 427 -13.52 35.65 -0.92
C ASP A 427 -15.00 35.67 -1.36
N PHE A 428 -15.33 36.45 -2.40
CA PHE A 428 -16.66 36.45 -3.01
C PHE A 428 -17.05 35.07 -3.63
N LEU A 429 -16.10 34.18 -3.83
CA LEU A 429 -16.35 32.82 -4.30
C LEU A 429 -16.70 31.85 -3.16
N GLU A 430 -16.57 32.24 -1.88
CA GLU A 430 -16.89 31.41 -0.72
C GLU A 430 -18.37 30.97 -0.68
N GLU A 431 -19.25 31.77 -1.33
CA GLU A 431 -20.66 31.37 -1.52
C GLU A 431 -20.81 30.10 -2.38
N TYR A 432 -19.83 29.79 -3.27
CA TYR A 432 -19.92 28.71 -4.25
C TYR A 432 -18.95 27.56 -3.98
N CYS A 433 -17.77 27.82 -3.39
CA CYS A 433 -16.74 26.83 -3.14
C CYS A 433 -15.83 27.25 -1.98
N GLU A 434 -15.00 26.32 -1.47
CA GLU A 434 -13.95 26.64 -0.51
C GLU A 434 -12.86 27.47 -1.19
N VAL A 435 -12.50 28.64 -0.61
CA VAL A 435 -11.40 29.48 -1.11
C VAL A 435 -10.17 29.26 -0.26
N ILE A 436 -9.04 28.89 -0.88
CA ILE A 436 -7.80 28.53 -0.22
C ILE A 436 -6.66 29.38 -0.75
N TYR A 437 -5.91 30.01 0.15
CA TYR A 437 -4.72 30.76 -0.18
C TYR A 437 -3.48 30.00 0.31
N LEU A 438 -2.57 29.69 -0.63
CA LEU A 438 -1.35 28.93 -0.35
C LEU A 438 -0.17 29.87 -0.10
N ASP A 439 0.57 29.63 0.97
CA ASP A 439 1.79 30.36 1.27
C ASP A 439 2.78 30.31 0.09
N ARG A 440 3.44 31.43 -0.17
CA ARG A 440 4.40 31.55 -1.26
C ARG A 440 5.61 30.64 -1.09
N THR A 441 6.02 30.01 -2.18
CA THR A 441 7.26 29.24 -2.22
C THR A 441 8.45 30.21 -2.20
N LYS A 442 9.28 30.15 -1.16
CA LYS A 442 10.42 31.05 -0.98
C LYS A 442 11.48 30.82 -2.08
N GLY A 443 12.03 31.92 -2.61
CA GLY A 443 13.30 31.91 -3.35
C GLY A 443 13.22 32.04 -4.88
N ILE A 444 12.04 32.02 -5.53
CA ILE A 444 11.93 32.17 -6.99
C ILE A 444 10.71 33.01 -7.40
N SER A 445 10.90 33.95 -8.33
CA SER A 445 9.80 34.72 -8.95
C SER A 445 10.03 34.88 -10.45
N THR A 446 8.95 34.96 -11.25
CA THR A 446 8.98 35.25 -12.68
C THR A 446 9.70 36.56 -12.97
N THR A 447 9.60 37.54 -12.07
CA THR A 447 10.29 38.85 -12.19
C THR A 447 11.81 38.70 -12.11
N ALA A 448 12.31 37.87 -11.18
CA ALA A 448 13.75 37.58 -11.08
C ALA A 448 14.29 36.86 -12.31
N LEU A 449 13.51 35.90 -12.88
CA LEU A 449 13.90 35.21 -14.11
C LEU A 449 13.91 36.17 -15.33
N LYS A 450 12.94 37.09 -15.45
CA LYS A 450 12.92 38.07 -16.53
C LYS A 450 14.08 39.03 -16.48
N SER A 451 14.57 39.40 -15.28
CA SER A 451 15.79 40.25 -15.16
C SER A 451 17.04 39.52 -15.65
N ILE A 452 17.19 38.22 -15.30
CA ILE A 452 18.32 37.40 -15.74
C ILE A 452 18.35 37.22 -17.28
N ILE A 453 17.20 37.04 -17.91
CA ILE A 453 17.08 36.91 -19.36
C ILE A 453 17.44 38.22 -20.07
N LYS A 454 17.01 39.36 -19.51
CA LYS A 454 17.34 40.69 -20.07
C LYS A 454 18.80 41.10 -19.92
N ASP A 455 19.49 40.61 -18.89
CA ASP A 455 20.91 40.88 -18.67
C ASP A 455 21.81 39.99 -19.54
N GLN A 456 21.24 39.02 -20.24
CA GLN A 456 21.97 38.09 -21.18
C GLN A 456 21.65 38.34 -22.67
N SER A 457 20.75 39.27 -22.99
CA SER A 457 20.38 39.70 -24.33
C SER A 457 20.89 41.13 -24.60
#